data_1f809f28b970e15600e764a00b9ff90d
#
_entry.id   1f809f28b970e15600e764a00b9ff90d
#
_cell.length_a   1.000
_cell.length_b   1.000
_cell.length_c   1.000
_cell.angle_alpha   90.00
_cell.angle_beta   90.00
_cell.angle_gamma   90.00
#
_symmetry.space_group_name_H-M   'P 1'
#
loop_
_entity.id
_entity.type
_entity.pdbx_description
1 polymer ?
#
loop_
_entity_poly.entity_id
_entity_poly.type
_entity_poly.pdbx_seq_one_letter_code
_entity_poly.pdbx_strand_id
1 'polypeptide(L)'
;MKLNKTVVALALAGLSLSAQAHKPWLLPSSSQVEGKEAWVTVDAAISEGLFDIDHQPLKLDGIVVNGPDGGKLELQNVNNGKLRSTFDLKLPKPGTYKIELVSKSVFGSYKNKEGETKRFRGSEESLAKDVPADATEVKLSRMQSRLETFVSTGEPDMAVFKPTGVGLEMVPVTNPTELRVGEKVTWRFLLDGKPAANQGVSLIPGGVKYRGTLGEIRKNTDAKGELTLELPAAGMYMVSSSWPAATPPVPGQPPAMAPRRVSYAAVVEILPE
;
A
#
# COMPACT_ATOMS: atom_id res chain seq x y z
N MET A 1 -13.56 51.40 5.80
CA MET A 1 -14.30 50.11 5.81
C MET A 1 -13.45 49.10 6.57
N LYS A 2 -13.81 48.81 7.83
CA LYS A 2 -13.03 47.87 8.69
C LYS A 2 -13.51 46.46 8.37
N LEU A 3 -12.67 45.68 7.67
CA LEU A 3 -12.91 44.26 7.40
C LEU A 3 -12.91 43.50 8.74
N ASN A 4 -14.04 42.88 9.07
CA ASN A 4 -14.21 42.15 10.33
C ASN A 4 -13.23 40.99 10.40
N LYS A 5 -12.35 40.99 11.40
CA LYS A 5 -11.33 39.93 11.64
C LYS A 5 -11.95 38.54 11.77
N THR A 6 -13.22 38.41 12.07
CA THR A 6 -13.98 37.17 12.17
C THR A 6 -14.25 36.53 10.80
N VAL A 7 -14.39 37.31 9.73
CA VAL A 7 -14.62 36.79 8.36
C VAL A 7 -13.32 36.21 7.75
N VAL A 8 -12.17 36.78 8.13
CA VAL A 8 -10.85 36.25 7.68
C VAL A 8 -10.54 34.91 8.39
N ALA A 9 -10.95 34.71 9.63
CA ALA A 9 -10.74 33.45 10.35
C ALA A 9 -11.59 32.30 9.80
N LEU A 10 -12.80 32.56 9.31
CA LEU A 10 -13.65 31.54 8.70
C LEU A 10 -13.16 31.14 7.28
N ALA A 11 -12.52 32.05 6.56
CA ALA A 11 -11.99 31.75 5.21
C ALA A 11 -10.71 30.87 5.26
N LEU A 12 -9.97 30.89 6.37
CA LEU A 12 -8.79 30.00 6.57
C LEU A 12 -9.13 28.61 7.09
N ALA A 13 -10.32 28.41 7.65
CA ALA A 13 -10.75 27.09 8.13
C ALA A 13 -11.22 26.14 7.01
N GLY A 14 -11.40 26.64 5.78
CA GLY A 14 -11.86 25.86 4.63
C GLY A 14 -10.77 25.20 3.78
N LEU A 15 -9.50 25.45 4.04
CA LEU A 15 -8.36 24.87 3.30
C LEU A 15 -7.68 23.73 4.08
N SER A 16 -8.48 22.76 4.51
CA SER A 16 -7.93 21.43 4.79
C SER A 16 -7.58 20.79 3.47
N LEU A 17 -6.47 21.19 2.86
CA LEU A 17 -5.82 20.43 1.80
C LEU A 17 -5.47 19.08 2.42
N SER A 18 -6.31 18.08 2.17
CA SER A 18 -5.92 16.69 2.35
C SER A 18 -4.61 16.52 1.61
N ALA A 19 -3.50 16.43 2.33
CA ALA A 19 -2.24 15.99 1.75
C ALA A 19 -2.50 14.58 1.21
N GLN A 20 -2.92 14.48 -0.03
CA GLN A 20 -3.06 13.22 -0.74
C GLN A 20 -1.63 12.74 -0.95
N ALA A 21 -1.18 11.86 -0.05
CA ALA A 21 0.09 11.20 -0.24
C ALA A 21 -0.03 10.31 -1.48
N HIS A 22 0.89 10.48 -2.44
CA HIS A 22 1.02 9.63 -3.61
C HIS A 22 1.00 8.15 -3.20
N LYS A 23 0.15 7.38 -3.85
CA LYS A 23 -0.08 5.97 -3.52
C LYS A 23 0.58 5.07 -4.55
N PRO A 24 1.51 4.20 -4.16
CA PRO A 24 2.01 3.16 -5.04
C PRO A 24 0.95 2.07 -5.23
N TRP A 25 0.88 1.50 -6.44
CA TRP A 25 -0.02 0.42 -6.76
C TRP A 25 0.56 -0.52 -7.83
N LEU A 26 0.11 -1.77 -7.78
CA LEU A 26 0.32 -2.82 -8.78
C LEU A 26 -1.05 -3.24 -9.27
N LEU A 27 -1.37 -2.96 -10.53
CA LEU A 27 -2.70 -3.18 -11.11
C LEU A 27 -2.61 -4.28 -12.17
N PRO A 28 -3.08 -5.50 -11.88
CA PRO A 28 -3.14 -6.55 -12.87
C PRO A 28 -4.25 -6.28 -13.90
N SER A 29 -4.08 -6.76 -15.11
CA SER A 29 -5.11 -6.68 -16.16
C SER A 29 -6.36 -7.49 -15.82
N SER A 30 -6.24 -8.52 -14.97
CA SER A 30 -7.33 -9.30 -14.38
C SER A 30 -6.81 -10.06 -13.17
N SER A 31 -7.67 -10.30 -12.17
CA SER A 31 -7.34 -11.20 -11.04
C SER A 31 -7.51 -12.67 -11.36
N GLN A 32 -8.33 -13.01 -12.37
CA GLN A 32 -8.52 -14.36 -12.87
C GLN A 32 -8.18 -14.43 -14.35
N VAL A 33 -7.32 -15.37 -14.71
CA VAL A 33 -6.84 -15.56 -16.09
C VAL A 33 -7.15 -16.97 -16.54
N GLU A 34 -7.90 -17.09 -17.63
CA GLU A 34 -8.27 -18.36 -18.22
C GLU A 34 -7.40 -18.70 -19.45
N GLY A 35 -7.39 -19.96 -19.81
CA GLY A 35 -6.76 -20.45 -21.04
C GLY A 35 -5.53 -21.32 -20.81
N LYS A 36 -5.09 -21.98 -21.90
CA LYS A 36 -3.96 -22.93 -21.86
C LYS A 36 -2.61 -22.24 -21.65
N GLU A 37 -2.50 -21.00 -22.08
CA GLU A 37 -1.33 -20.14 -21.87
C GLU A 37 -1.81 -18.87 -21.17
N ALA A 38 -1.88 -18.92 -19.84
CA ALA A 38 -2.34 -17.82 -19.03
C ALA A 38 -1.23 -16.74 -18.88
N TRP A 39 -1.55 -15.52 -19.28
CA TRP A 39 -0.68 -14.35 -19.14
C TRP A 39 -1.44 -13.22 -18.46
N VAL A 40 -0.76 -12.48 -17.62
CA VAL A 40 -1.26 -11.25 -17.03
C VAL A 40 -0.25 -10.13 -17.24
N THR A 41 -0.72 -8.96 -17.62
CA THR A 41 0.07 -7.72 -17.62
C THR A 41 -0.22 -6.96 -16.32
N VAL A 42 0.81 -6.44 -15.69
CA VAL A 42 0.70 -5.63 -14.47
C VAL A 42 1.23 -4.23 -14.75
N ASP A 43 0.37 -3.24 -14.53
CA ASP A 43 0.77 -1.83 -14.47
C ASP A 43 1.26 -1.49 -13.05
N ALA A 44 2.33 -0.70 -12.96
CA ALA A 44 2.95 -0.31 -11.71
C ALA A 44 3.24 1.20 -11.71
N ALA A 45 2.58 1.94 -10.82
CA ALA A 45 2.80 3.39 -10.74
C ALA A 45 2.63 3.93 -9.31
N ILE A 46 2.98 5.19 -9.15
CA ILE A 46 2.73 6.00 -7.97
C ILE A 46 1.92 7.19 -8.44
N SER A 47 0.72 7.40 -7.90
CA SER A 47 -0.20 8.42 -8.40
C SER A 47 -0.90 9.19 -7.29
N GLU A 48 -1.44 10.35 -7.61
CA GLU A 48 -2.32 11.13 -6.73
C GLU A 48 -3.72 10.52 -6.70
N GLY A 49 -4.31 10.30 -7.89
CA GLY A 49 -5.56 9.56 -8.04
C GLY A 49 -5.32 8.05 -8.07
N LEU A 50 -6.12 7.29 -7.31
CA LEU A 50 -5.97 5.84 -7.26
C LEU A 50 -6.16 5.20 -8.64
N PHE A 51 -5.12 4.49 -9.12
CA PHE A 51 -5.00 3.87 -10.45
C PHE A 51 -4.96 4.86 -11.63
N ASP A 52 -4.77 6.15 -11.35
CA ASP A 52 -4.51 7.12 -12.40
C ASP A 52 -3.02 7.11 -12.79
N ILE A 53 -2.75 7.39 -14.07
CA ILE A 53 -1.36 7.45 -14.59
C ILE A 53 -0.99 8.93 -14.69
N ASP A 54 -0.81 9.59 -13.55
CA ASP A 54 -0.72 11.04 -13.42
C ASP A 54 0.58 11.56 -12.79
N HIS A 55 1.43 10.68 -12.21
CA HIS A 55 2.61 11.17 -11.49
C HIS A 55 3.92 10.51 -11.94
N GLN A 56 4.22 9.28 -11.50
CA GLN A 56 5.51 8.63 -11.83
C GLN A 56 5.43 7.09 -11.83
N PRO A 57 6.33 6.42 -12.56
CA PRO A 57 6.39 4.97 -12.55
C PRO A 57 6.83 4.44 -11.17
N LEU A 58 6.31 3.29 -10.79
CA LEU A 58 6.86 2.52 -9.69
C LEU A 58 8.11 1.78 -10.18
N LYS A 59 9.20 1.83 -9.42
CA LYS A 59 10.38 1.01 -9.70
C LYS A 59 10.06 -0.46 -9.47
N LEU A 60 10.45 -1.30 -10.41
CA LEU A 60 10.17 -2.74 -10.37
C LEU A 60 11.23 -3.54 -9.61
N ASP A 61 12.37 -2.90 -9.26
CA ASP A 61 13.43 -3.53 -8.47
C ASP A 61 12.88 -4.02 -7.13
N GLY A 62 13.11 -5.30 -6.84
CA GLY A 62 12.66 -5.94 -5.60
C GLY A 62 11.23 -6.47 -5.64
N ILE A 63 10.53 -6.41 -6.78
CA ILE A 63 9.29 -7.15 -6.96
C ILE A 63 9.59 -8.65 -6.94
N VAL A 64 8.83 -9.39 -6.14
CA VAL A 64 8.88 -10.84 -6.05
C VAL A 64 7.52 -11.40 -6.44
N VAL A 65 7.52 -12.40 -7.30
CA VAL A 65 6.32 -13.14 -7.70
C VAL A 65 6.42 -14.56 -7.17
N ASN A 66 5.51 -14.92 -6.27
CA ASN A 66 5.43 -16.26 -5.69
C ASN A 66 4.27 -17.04 -6.33
N GLY A 67 4.57 -18.21 -6.87
CA GLY A 67 3.58 -19.10 -7.45
C GLY A 67 3.01 -20.11 -6.45
N PRO A 68 1.97 -20.88 -6.85
CA PRO A 68 1.23 -21.80 -5.98
C PRO A 68 2.09 -22.93 -5.41
N ASP A 69 3.18 -23.30 -6.08
CA ASP A 69 4.14 -24.34 -5.65
C ASP A 69 5.33 -23.79 -4.84
N GLY A 70 5.30 -22.50 -4.49
CA GLY A 70 6.40 -21.80 -3.83
C GLY A 70 7.54 -21.38 -4.77
N GLY A 71 7.43 -21.69 -6.08
CA GLY A 71 8.35 -21.20 -7.11
C GLY A 71 8.24 -19.70 -7.31
N LYS A 72 9.36 -19.09 -7.70
CA LYS A 72 9.39 -17.65 -8.06
C LYS A 72 9.32 -17.51 -9.58
N LEU A 73 8.60 -16.50 -10.05
CA LEU A 73 8.53 -16.14 -11.45
C LEU A 73 9.34 -14.89 -11.71
N GLU A 74 9.95 -14.84 -12.89
CA GLU A 74 10.63 -13.66 -13.40
C GLU A 74 9.65 -12.75 -14.15
N LEU A 75 9.86 -11.45 -14.03
CA LEU A 75 9.12 -10.44 -14.78
C LEU A 75 9.56 -10.51 -16.25
N GLN A 76 8.59 -10.51 -17.16
CA GLN A 76 8.85 -10.54 -18.61
C GLN A 76 8.39 -9.22 -19.25
N ASN A 77 8.91 -8.91 -20.43
CA ASN A 77 8.52 -7.73 -21.21
C ASN A 77 8.51 -6.42 -20.40
N VAL A 78 9.48 -6.27 -19.49
CA VAL A 78 9.57 -5.11 -18.61
C VAL A 78 9.74 -3.82 -19.41
N ASN A 79 8.85 -2.85 -19.17
CA ASN A 79 8.92 -1.54 -19.76
C ASN A 79 8.83 -0.46 -18.67
N ASN A 80 9.83 0.41 -18.59
CA ASN A 80 9.89 1.53 -17.67
C ASN A 80 9.51 2.83 -18.39
N GLY A 81 8.22 3.18 -18.37
CA GLY A 81 7.71 4.41 -18.96
C GLY A 81 7.92 5.64 -18.07
N LYS A 82 7.46 6.80 -18.54
CA LYS A 82 7.58 8.06 -17.77
C LYS A 82 6.59 8.18 -16.62
N LEU A 83 5.40 7.60 -16.75
CA LEU A 83 4.32 7.71 -15.77
C LEU A 83 3.95 6.38 -15.12
N ARG A 84 4.26 5.26 -15.78
CA ARG A 84 4.08 3.91 -15.26
C ARG A 84 5.16 2.98 -15.78
N SER A 85 5.45 1.94 -15.03
CA SER A 85 6.15 0.73 -15.49
C SER A 85 5.12 -0.35 -15.79
N THR A 86 5.45 -1.29 -16.68
CA THR A 86 4.63 -2.46 -16.98
C THR A 86 5.51 -3.70 -17.06
N PHE A 87 4.93 -4.84 -16.79
CA PHE A 87 5.55 -6.14 -16.99
C PHE A 87 4.50 -7.23 -17.23
N ASP A 88 4.90 -8.31 -17.87
CA ASP A 88 4.08 -9.47 -18.09
C ASP A 88 4.52 -10.63 -17.20
N LEU A 89 3.58 -11.48 -16.84
CA LEU A 89 3.81 -12.75 -16.15
C LEU A 89 3.12 -13.88 -16.89
N LYS A 90 3.88 -14.92 -17.21
CA LYS A 90 3.31 -16.21 -17.62
C LYS A 90 2.95 -16.99 -16.36
N LEU A 91 1.73 -17.52 -16.29
CA LEU A 91 1.23 -18.30 -15.16
C LEU A 91 1.23 -19.78 -15.54
N PRO A 92 2.35 -20.52 -15.32
CA PRO A 92 2.53 -21.85 -15.90
C PRO A 92 1.74 -22.96 -15.19
N LYS A 93 1.20 -22.69 -13.98
CA LYS A 93 0.51 -23.68 -13.16
C LYS A 93 -0.82 -23.14 -12.66
N PRO A 94 -1.86 -23.97 -12.55
CA PRO A 94 -3.08 -23.60 -11.84
C PRO A 94 -2.81 -23.22 -10.39
N GLY A 95 -3.56 -22.26 -9.87
CA GLY A 95 -3.48 -21.76 -8.50
C GLY A 95 -3.33 -20.25 -8.44
N THR A 96 -3.05 -19.75 -7.23
CA THR A 96 -2.92 -18.32 -6.95
C THR A 96 -1.45 -17.89 -6.93
N TYR A 97 -1.19 -16.73 -7.52
CA TYR A 97 0.11 -16.07 -7.57
C TYR A 97 0.04 -14.77 -6.76
N LYS A 98 1.06 -14.51 -5.95
CA LYS A 98 1.21 -13.27 -5.19
C LYS A 98 2.38 -12.47 -5.77
N ILE A 99 2.08 -11.25 -6.19
CA ILE A 99 3.05 -10.27 -6.68
C ILE A 99 3.25 -9.27 -5.55
N GLU A 100 4.45 -9.15 -5.01
CA GLU A 100 4.73 -8.32 -3.86
C GLU A 100 5.98 -7.45 -4.02
N LEU A 101 5.92 -6.24 -3.44
CA LEU A 101 7.05 -5.36 -3.26
C LEU A 101 7.13 -4.97 -1.78
N VAL A 102 8.20 -5.38 -1.10
CA VAL A 102 8.49 -4.98 0.27
C VAL A 102 9.63 -3.99 0.28
N SER A 103 9.36 -2.77 0.72
CA SER A 103 10.34 -1.69 0.80
C SER A 103 10.63 -1.33 2.25
N LYS A 104 11.91 -1.07 2.55
CA LYS A 104 12.37 -0.59 3.86
C LYS A 104 13.17 0.69 3.67
N SER A 105 12.94 1.67 4.53
CA SER A 105 13.70 2.93 4.52
C SER A 105 13.81 3.52 5.92
N VAL A 106 14.85 4.33 6.11
CA VAL A 106 15.06 5.14 7.31
C VAL A 106 15.05 6.60 6.89
N PHE A 107 14.35 7.43 7.63
CA PHE A 107 14.38 8.87 7.43
C PHE A 107 14.37 9.61 8.77
N GLY A 108 14.84 10.84 8.76
CA GLY A 108 14.85 11.66 9.97
C GLY A 108 15.79 12.84 9.89
N SER A 109 16.29 13.24 11.03
CA SER A 109 17.25 14.35 11.17
C SER A 109 18.23 14.09 12.30
N TYR A 110 19.36 14.76 12.21
CA TYR A 110 20.39 14.78 13.24
C TYR A 110 21.10 16.15 13.24
N LYS A 111 21.82 16.48 14.31
CA LYS A 111 22.75 17.61 14.32
C LYS A 111 24.17 17.14 14.07
N ASN A 112 24.86 17.81 13.15
CA ASN A 112 26.30 17.62 12.91
C ASN A 112 27.14 18.32 14.00
N LYS A 113 28.49 18.23 13.91
CA LYS A 113 29.43 18.86 14.86
C LYS A 113 29.25 20.37 14.96
N GLU A 114 28.88 21.01 13.87
CA GLU A 114 28.66 22.45 13.77
C GLU A 114 27.29 22.87 14.37
N GLY A 115 26.50 21.92 14.89
CA GLY A 115 25.17 22.16 15.44
C GLY A 115 24.06 22.36 14.38
N GLU A 116 24.38 22.13 13.09
CA GLU A 116 23.42 22.28 12.01
C GLU A 116 22.50 21.04 11.91
N THR A 117 21.21 21.26 11.71
CA THR A 117 20.25 20.17 11.47
C THR A 117 20.38 19.65 10.05
N LYS A 118 20.76 18.40 9.90
CA LYS A 118 20.80 17.66 8.63
C LYS A 118 19.64 16.68 8.55
N ARG A 119 19.13 16.47 7.33
CA ARG A 119 18.11 15.44 7.06
C ARG A 119 18.77 14.19 6.51
N PHE A 120 18.24 13.04 6.86
CA PHE A 120 18.63 11.74 6.34
C PHE A 120 17.45 11.03 5.72
N ARG A 121 17.69 10.35 4.60
CA ARG A 121 16.75 9.41 3.98
C ARG A 121 17.54 8.35 3.21
N GLY A 122 17.39 7.09 3.60
CA GLY A 122 18.13 6.00 2.99
C GLY A 122 17.74 4.64 3.57
N SER A 123 18.66 3.69 3.48
CA SER A 123 18.55 2.35 4.11
C SER A 123 19.27 2.33 5.47
N GLU A 124 19.14 1.21 6.22
CA GLU A 124 19.95 0.99 7.43
C GLU A 124 21.45 0.96 7.12
N GLU A 125 21.83 0.44 5.95
CA GLU A 125 23.22 0.39 5.53
C GLU A 125 23.78 1.79 5.23
N SER A 126 23.01 2.63 4.54
CA SER A 126 23.41 4.00 4.28
C SER A 126 23.37 4.86 5.54
N LEU A 127 22.47 4.59 6.49
CA LEU A 127 22.46 5.26 7.79
C LEU A 127 23.80 5.13 8.52
N ALA A 128 24.36 3.93 8.56
CA ALA A 128 25.64 3.66 9.23
C ALA A 128 26.83 4.35 8.55
N LYS A 129 26.72 4.68 7.26
CA LYS A 129 27.78 5.36 6.49
C LYS A 129 27.64 6.88 6.49
N ASP A 130 26.41 7.37 6.37
CA ASP A 130 26.12 8.77 6.05
C ASP A 130 25.85 9.62 7.30
N VAL A 131 25.45 9.01 8.42
CA VAL A 131 25.25 9.72 9.68
C VAL A 131 26.49 9.57 10.55
N PRO A 132 27.20 10.67 10.86
CA PRO A 132 28.40 10.63 11.66
C PRO A 132 28.18 10.02 13.05
N ALA A 133 29.15 9.27 13.56
CA ALA A 133 29.06 8.62 14.86
C ALA A 133 28.94 9.62 16.05
N ASP A 134 29.38 10.85 15.85
CA ASP A 134 29.31 11.96 16.80
C ASP A 134 28.08 12.88 16.56
N ALA A 135 27.15 12.48 15.67
CA ALA A 135 25.92 13.19 15.49
C ALA A 135 25.09 13.22 16.78
N THR A 136 24.50 14.38 17.05
CA THR A 136 23.64 14.59 18.23
C THR A 136 22.17 14.83 17.81
N GLU A 137 21.26 14.81 18.77
CA GLU A 137 19.80 14.98 18.55
C GLU A 137 19.24 14.11 17.40
N VAL A 138 19.72 12.88 17.32
CA VAL A 138 19.34 11.93 16.25
C VAL A 138 17.89 11.50 16.44
N LYS A 139 17.03 11.86 15.48
CA LYS A 139 15.60 11.51 15.43
C LYS A 139 15.34 10.75 14.14
N LEU A 140 15.12 9.46 14.24
CA LEU A 140 14.92 8.57 13.09
C LEU A 140 13.56 7.86 13.16
N SER A 141 13.01 7.61 11.99
CA SER A 141 11.86 6.74 11.77
C SER A 141 12.21 5.67 10.76
N ARG A 142 11.92 4.44 11.10
CA ARG A 142 12.05 3.27 10.22
C ARG A 142 10.71 2.97 9.59
N MET A 143 10.67 2.99 8.28
CA MET A 143 9.47 2.69 7.52
C MET A 143 9.63 1.35 6.80
N GLN A 144 8.60 0.52 6.87
CA GLN A 144 8.44 -0.66 6.04
C GLN A 144 7.09 -0.59 5.36
N SER A 145 7.07 -0.76 4.05
CA SER A 145 5.83 -0.87 3.27
C SER A 145 5.78 -2.20 2.55
N ARG A 146 4.61 -2.80 2.49
CA ARG A 146 4.29 -3.99 1.70
C ARG A 146 3.19 -3.62 0.73
N LEU A 147 3.44 -3.82 -0.55
CA LEU A 147 2.49 -3.63 -1.63
C LEU A 147 2.30 -4.97 -2.34
N GLU A 148 1.05 -5.39 -2.50
CA GLU A 148 0.72 -6.70 -3.07
C GLU A 148 -0.37 -6.58 -4.14
N THR A 149 -0.42 -7.56 -5.04
CA THR A 149 -1.59 -7.90 -5.84
C THR A 149 -1.60 -9.40 -6.11
N PHE A 150 -2.76 -9.92 -6.50
CA PHE A 150 -3.00 -11.36 -6.60
C PHE A 150 -3.67 -11.66 -7.92
N VAL A 151 -3.20 -12.75 -8.55
CA VAL A 151 -3.80 -13.27 -9.78
C VAL A 151 -3.89 -14.79 -9.67
N SER A 152 -4.88 -15.40 -10.30
CA SER A 152 -5.00 -16.85 -10.37
C SER A 152 -5.31 -17.33 -11.77
N THR A 153 -4.95 -18.58 -12.04
CA THR A 153 -5.37 -19.30 -13.24
C THR A 153 -5.83 -20.70 -12.84
N GLY A 154 -6.83 -21.23 -13.54
CA GLY A 154 -7.51 -22.46 -13.11
C GLY A 154 -8.16 -22.29 -11.74
N GLU A 155 -8.06 -23.30 -10.87
CA GLU A 155 -8.65 -23.25 -9.53
C GLU A 155 -7.73 -22.48 -8.56
N PRO A 156 -8.20 -21.39 -7.94
CA PRO A 156 -7.42 -20.62 -6.96
C PRO A 156 -7.11 -21.45 -5.70
N ASP A 157 -5.96 -21.17 -5.09
CA ASP A 157 -5.54 -21.81 -3.83
C ASP A 157 -5.01 -20.79 -2.82
N MET A 158 -4.66 -21.25 -1.62
CA MET A 158 -4.20 -20.41 -0.52
C MET A 158 -2.70 -20.55 -0.21
N ALA A 159 -1.94 -21.24 -1.04
CA ALA A 159 -0.54 -21.62 -0.75
C ALA A 159 0.40 -20.42 -0.57
N VAL A 160 0.17 -19.34 -1.34
CA VAL A 160 1.01 -18.11 -1.34
C VAL A 160 0.77 -17.17 -0.15
N PHE A 161 -0.27 -17.43 0.65
CA PHE A 161 -0.68 -16.53 1.76
C PHE A 161 -0.08 -16.89 3.13
N LYS A 162 0.98 -17.67 3.15
CA LYS A 162 1.71 -17.95 4.41
C LYS A 162 2.32 -16.65 4.94
N PRO A 163 2.03 -16.26 6.21
CA PRO A 163 2.58 -15.04 6.78
C PRO A 163 4.10 -15.13 6.91
N THR A 164 4.77 -14.00 6.69
CA THR A 164 6.23 -13.88 6.89
C THR A 164 6.58 -13.55 8.34
N GLY A 165 5.61 -13.06 9.12
CA GLY A 165 5.79 -12.63 10.50
C GLY A 165 6.52 -11.28 10.64
N VAL A 166 6.62 -10.49 9.57
CA VAL A 166 7.37 -9.23 9.57
C VAL A 166 6.54 -8.09 9.02
N GLY A 167 6.34 -7.05 9.81
CA GLY A 167 5.58 -5.86 9.43
C GLY A 167 4.08 -6.09 9.49
N LEU A 168 3.34 -5.33 8.70
CA LEU A 168 1.90 -5.46 8.57
C LEU A 168 1.59 -6.34 7.36
N GLU A 169 0.77 -7.37 7.55
CA GLU A 169 0.42 -8.38 6.55
C GLU A 169 -1.08 -8.66 6.56
N MET A 170 -1.63 -8.92 5.38
CA MET A 170 -2.97 -9.48 5.23
C MET A 170 -2.86 -10.98 4.97
N VAL A 171 -3.52 -11.76 5.79
CA VAL A 171 -3.70 -13.21 5.59
C VAL A 171 -5.18 -13.43 5.27
N PRO A 172 -5.53 -13.67 4.01
CA PRO A 172 -6.93 -13.81 3.61
C PRO A 172 -7.52 -15.11 4.19
N VAL A 173 -8.77 -15.04 4.64
CA VAL A 173 -9.64 -16.19 4.90
C VAL A 173 -10.44 -16.47 3.63
N THR A 174 -10.94 -15.43 2.98
CA THR A 174 -11.51 -15.48 1.64
C THR A 174 -10.42 -15.15 0.62
N ASN A 175 -10.22 -15.98 -0.40
CA ASN A 175 -9.19 -15.78 -1.42
C ASN A 175 -9.43 -14.44 -2.16
N PRO A 176 -8.42 -13.54 -2.26
CA PRO A 176 -8.59 -12.24 -2.86
C PRO A 176 -8.74 -12.24 -4.39
N THR A 177 -8.63 -13.39 -5.06
CA THR A 177 -8.92 -13.53 -6.50
C THR A 177 -10.33 -14.09 -6.78
N GLU A 178 -11.13 -14.38 -5.74
CA GLU A 178 -12.48 -14.94 -5.88
C GLU A 178 -13.56 -14.00 -5.32
N LEU A 179 -13.30 -12.71 -5.29
CA LEU A 179 -14.21 -11.73 -4.70
C LEU A 179 -15.35 -11.39 -5.65
N ARG A 180 -16.61 -11.44 -5.16
CA ARG A 180 -17.81 -11.08 -5.94
C ARG A 180 -18.67 -10.07 -5.20
N VAL A 181 -19.42 -9.28 -5.97
CA VAL A 181 -20.39 -8.32 -5.43
C VAL A 181 -21.41 -9.03 -4.54
N GLY A 182 -21.75 -8.39 -3.40
CA GLY A 182 -22.72 -8.91 -2.43
C GLY A 182 -22.18 -9.99 -1.50
N GLU A 183 -21.01 -10.55 -1.76
CA GLU A 183 -20.43 -11.55 -0.89
C GLU A 183 -19.76 -10.94 0.35
N LYS A 184 -19.79 -11.71 1.44
CA LYS A 184 -19.02 -11.39 2.65
C LYS A 184 -17.64 -11.96 2.55
N VAL A 185 -16.63 -11.08 2.67
CA VAL A 185 -15.24 -11.47 2.67
C VAL A 185 -14.63 -11.27 4.06
N THR A 186 -13.70 -12.14 4.42
CA THR A 186 -12.98 -12.06 5.68
C THR A 186 -11.49 -12.10 5.43
N TRP A 187 -10.78 -11.10 5.94
CA TRP A 187 -9.32 -11.02 5.94
C TRP A 187 -8.81 -10.82 7.35
N ARG A 188 -7.68 -11.44 7.65
CA ARG A 188 -6.96 -11.26 8.91
C ARG A 188 -5.74 -10.41 8.69
N PHE A 189 -5.53 -9.41 9.54
CA PHE A 189 -4.32 -8.59 9.55
C PHE A 189 -3.43 -9.00 10.72
N LEU A 190 -2.13 -9.13 10.42
CA LEU A 190 -1.10 -9.42 11.41
C LEU A 190 -0.10 -8.26 11.45
N LEU A 191 0.38 -7.94 12.66
CA LEU A 191 1.51 -7.06 12.89
C LEU A 191 2.62 -7.88 13.55
N ASP A 192 3.73 -8.07 12.84
CA ASP A 192 4.86 -8.91 13.27
C ASP A 192 4.42 -10.32 13.71
N GLY A 193 3.57 -10.93 12.89
CA GLY A 193 3.04 -12.29 13.11
C GLY A 193 1.97 -12.41 14.19
N LYS A 194 1.59 -11.31 14.86
CA LYS A 194 0.53 -11.29 15.88
C LYS A 194 -0.75 -10.65 15.33
N PRO A 195 -1.94 -11.04 15.80
CA PRO A 195 -3.18 -10.39 15.41
C PRO A 195 -3.12 -8.86 15.60
N ALA A 196 -3.37 -8.11 14.53
CA ALA A 196 -3.44 -6.66 14.56
C ALA A 196 -4.86 -6.23 14.98
N ALA A 197 -5.12 -6.28 16.29
CA ALA A 197 -6.43 -5.92 16.85
C ALA A 197 -6.70 -4.42 16.75
N ASN A 198 -7.97 -4.06 16.50
CA ASN A 198 -8.44 -2.68 16.33
C ASN A 198 -7.65 -1.90 15.25
N GLN A 199 -7.14 -2.59 14.25
CA GLN A 199 -6.36 -2.03 13.16
C GLN A 199 -7.30 -1.44 12.11
N GLY A 200 -7.13 -0.14 11.80
CA GLY A 200 -7.92 0.53 10.76
C GLY A 200 -7.55 0.02 9.38
N VAL A 201 -8.53 -0.41 8.61
CA VAL A 201 -8.38 -0.87 7.22
C VAL A 201 -9.31 -0.07 6.33
N SER A 202 -8.78 0.41 5.22
CA SER A 202 -9.51 1.14 4.19
C SER A 202 -9.63 0.29 2.93
N LEU A 203 -10.81 0.27 2.33
CA LEU A 203 -11.09 -0.28 1.00
C LEU A 203 -11.56 0.87 0.11
N ILE A 204 -10.82 1.17 -0.95
CA ILE A 204 -11.07 2.31 -1.83
C ILE A 204 -11.21 1.82 -3.28
N PRO A 205 -12.36 2.06 -3.94
CA PRO A 205 -12.52 1.71 -5.36
C PRO A 205 -11.72 2.63 -6.28
N GLY A 206 -11.19 2.08 -7.37
CA GLY A 206 -10.60 2.84 -8.47
C GLY A 206 -11.58 3.82 -9.11
N GLY A 207 -11.11 4.67 -10.03
CA GLY A 207 -11.96 5.62 -10.77
C GLY A 207 -12.47 6.81 -9.96
N VAL A 208 -11.76 7.22 -8.93
CA VAL A 208 -12.09 8.39 -8.08
C VAL A 208 -12.32 9.64 -8.91
N LYS A 209 -11.50 9.89 -9.94
CA LYS A 209 -11.63 11.05 -10.84
C LYS A 209 -12.96 11.10 -11.58
N TYR A 210 -13.59 9.96 -11.84
CA TYR A 210 -14.90 9.90 -12.53
C TYR A 210 -16.08 10.04 -11.57
N ARG A 211 -15.91 9.61 -10.30
CA ARG A 211 -16.94 9.73 -9.28
C ARG A 211 -16.92 11.06 -8.55
N GLY A 212 -15.79 11.75 -8.51
CA GLY A 212 -15.60 12.96 -7.72
C GLY A 212 -15.59 12.75 -6.19
N THR A 213 -15.74 11.51 -5.73
CA THR A 213 -15.72 11.12 -4.31
C THR A 213 -14.80 9.93 -4.11
N LEU A 214 -14.16 9.83 -2.93
CA LEU A 214 -13.23 8.73 -2.63
C LEU A 214 -13.92 7.37 -2.57
N GLY A 215 -15.16 7.32 -2.06
CA GLY A 215 -15.91 6.07 -1.91
C GLY A 215 -15.25 5.09 -0.92
N GLU A 216 -14.49 5.60 0.04
CA GLU A 216 -13.77 4.80 1.02
C GLU A 216 -14.72 4.08 1.98
N ILE A 217 -14.51 2.77 2.14
CA ILE A 217 -15.07 1.97 3.22
C ILE A 217 -13.97 1.77 4.25
N ARG A 218 -14.20 2.21 5.48
CA ARG A 218 -13.25 2.05 6.58
C ARG A 218 -13.85 1.21 7.69
N LYS A 219 -13.12 0.20 8.11
CA LYS A 219 -13.46 -0.66 9.25
C LYS A 219 -12.22 -0.98 10.07
N ASN A 220 -12.45 -1.34 11.33
CA ASN A 220 -11.38 -1.85 12.19
C ASN A 220 -11.48 -3.37 12.31
N THR A 221 -10.34 -4.01 12.46
CA THR A 221 -10.25 -5.43 12.80
C THR A 221 -10.74 -5.70 14.22
N ASP A 222 -11.20 -6.91 14.46
CA ASP A 222 -11.57 -7.41 15.78
C ASP A 222 -10.34 -7.79 16.64
N ALA A 223 -10.57 -8.40 17.81
CA ALA A 223 -9.51 -8.84 18.72
C ALA A 223 -8.61 -9.96 18.12
N LYS A 224 -9.09 -10.68 17.11
CA LYS A 224 -8.32 -11.70 16.38
C LYS A 224 -7.58 -11.13 15.15
N GLY A 225 -7.67 -9.81 14.94
CA GLY A 225 -7.16 -9.17 13.76
C GLY A 225 -8.01 -9.39 12.51
N GLU A 226 -9.23 -9.89 12.64
CA GLU A 226 -10.12 -10.20 11.54
C GLU A 226 -11.03 -9.02 11.18
N LEU A 227 -11.25 -8.85 9.89
CA LEU A 227 -12.16 -7.88 9.31
C LEU A 227 -13.10 -8.63 8.37
N THR A 228 -14.41 -8.49 8.59
CA THR A 228 -15.43 -8.99 7.65
C THR A 228 -16.19 -7.80 7.08
N LEU A 229 -16.34 -7.77 5.75
CA LEU A 229 -17.12 -6.75 5.04
C LEU A 229 -17.87 -7.38 3.86
N GLU A 230 -18.93 -6.72 3.43
CA GLU A 230 -19.66 -7.04 2.22
C GLU A 230 -19.15 -6.18 1.07
N LEU A 231 -18.98 -6.78 -0.09
CA LEU A 231 -18.39 -6.13 -1.25
C LEU A 231 -19.46 -5.33 -2.01
N PRO A 232 -19.27 -3.99 -2.19
CA PRO A 232 -20.37 -3.13 -2.61
C PRO A 232 -20.63 -3.10 -4.11
N ALA A 233 -19.58 -3.23 -4.94
CA ALA A 233 -19.67 -3.10 -6.40
C ALA A 233 -18.45 -3.75 -7.07
N ALA A 234 -18.60 -4.14 -8.33
CA ALA A 234 -17.51 -4.67 -9.15
C ALA A 234 -16.47 -3.60 -9.49
N GLY A 235 -15.22 -4.01 -9.64
CA GLY A 235 -14.11 -3.14 -10.04
C GLY A 235 -12.80 -3.43 -9.28
N MET A 236 -11.78 -2.64 -9.60
CA MET A 236 -10.48 -2.70 -8.91
C MET A 236 -10.52 -1.84 -7.64
N TYR A 237 -10.01 -2.39 -6.55
CA TYR A 237 -9.97 -1.74 -5.25
C TYR A 237 -8.57 -1.78 -4.63
N MET A 238 -8.26 -0.76 -3.84
CA MET A 238 -7.10 -0.79 -2.96
C MET A 238 -7.54 -1.05 -1.53
N VAL A 239 -7.04 -2.13 -0.96
CA VAL A 239 -7.06 -2.40 0.49
C VAL A 239 -5.82 -1.75 1.09
N SER A 240 -5.95 -0.98 2.15
CA SER A 240 -4.77 -0.38 2.80
C SER A 240 -4.92 -0.27 4.30
N SER A 241 -3.78 -0.35 4.99
CA SER A 241 -3.68 -0.23 6.44
C SER A 241 -2.30 0.29 6.85
N SER A 242 -2.18 0.96 7.98
CA SER A 242 -0.91 1.47 8.49
C SER A 242 -0.85 1.45 10.02
N TRP A 243 0.33 1.15 10.56
CA TRP A 243 0.62 1.18 11.98
C TRP A 243 1.89 2.01 12.26
N PRO A 244 1.90 2.87 13.28
CA PRO A 244 0.71 3.30 14.03
C PRO A 244 -0.31 4.00 13.11
N ALA A 245 -1.56 4.06 13.55
CA ALA A 245 -2.59 4.78 12.81
C ALA A 245 -2.15 6.22 12.54
N ALA A 246 -2.49 6.74 11.37
CA ALA A 246 -2.18 8.13 11.05
C ALA A 246 -2.91 9.05 12.04
N THR A 247 -2.17 9.89 12.75
CA THR A 247 -2.74 10.94 13.56
C THR A 247 -3.06 12.15 12.71
N PRO A 248 -4.24 12.76 12.87
CA PRO A 248 -4.54 14.01 12.18
C PRO A 248 -3.45 15.07 12.47
N PRO A 249 -3.06 15.86 11.48
CA PRO A 249 -2.11 16.95 11.70
C PRO A 249 -2.71 17.98 12.68
N VAL A 250 -1.93 18.35 13.68
CA VAL A 250 -2.30 19.44 14.60
C VAL A 250 -1.78 20.75 13.99
N PRO A 251 -2.66 21.75 13.75
CA PRO A 251 -2.24 23.01 13.19
C PRO A 251 -1.11 23.65 14.01
N GLY A 252 -0.03 24.07 13.34
CA GLY A 252 1.13 24.71 13.98
C GLY A 252 2.11 23.77 14.67
N GLN A 253 1.87 22.45 14.66
CA GLN A 253 2.82 21.47 15.17
C GLN A 253 3.39 20.61 14.03
N PRO A 254 4.71 20.33 14.03
CA PRO A 254 5.25 19.36 13.10
C PRO A 254 4.63 17.97 13.37
N PRO A 255 4.39 17.15 12.33
CA PRO A 255 3.86 15.80 12.52
C PRO A 255 4.72 15.01 13.50
N ALA A 256 4.09 14.34 14.45
CA ALA A 256 4.79 13.43 15.36
C ALA A 256 5.47 12.32 14.56
N MET A 257 6.78 12.20 14.70
CA MET A 257 7.56 11.18 14.02
C MET A 257 7.62 9.92 14.88
N ALA A 258 6.81 8.90 14.50
CA ALA A 258 6.90 7.60 15.15
C ALA A 258 8.25 6.94 14.82
N PRO A 259 8.95 6.32 15.79
CA PRO A 259 10.25 5.67 15.55
C PRO A 259 10.15 4.50 14.56
N ARG A 260 8.99 3.91 14.42
CA ARG A 260 8.69 2.87 13.43
C ARG A 260 7.31 3.10 12.80
N ARG A 261 7.23 2.87 11.49
CA ARG A 261 5.99 2.87 10.73
C ARG A 261 5.96 1.65 9.82
N VAL A 262 4.84 0.99 9.76
CA VAL A 262 4.61 -0.10 8.80
C VAL A 262 3.31 0.17 8.05
N SER A 263 3.29 -0.16 6.77
CA SER A 263 2.09 -0.03 5.94
C SER A 263 1.91 -1.26 5.07
N TYR A 264 0.66 -1.55 4.80
CA TYR A 264 0.20 -2.58 3.89
C TYR A 264 -0.72 -1.95 2.86
N ALA A 265 -0.56 -2.32 1.61
CA ALA A 265 -1.51 -2.03 0.55
C ALA A 265 -1.62 -3.25 -0.38
N ALA A 266 -2.82 -3.53 -0.85
CA ALA A 266 -3.05 -4.54 -1.87
C ALA A 266 -4.08 -4.06 -2.88
N VAL A 267 -3.87 -4.43 -4.15
CA VAL A 267 -4.89 -4.27 -5.19
C VAL A 267 -5.63 -5.59 -5.36
N VAL A 268 -6.95 -5.52 -5.29
CA VAL A 268 -7.86 -6.65 -5.47
C VAL A 268 -8.94 -6.29 -6.49
N GLU A 269 -9.43 -7.27 -7.20
CA GLU A 269 -10.56 -7.13 -8.13
C GLU A 269 -11.80 -7.74 -7.51
N ILE A 270 -12.91 -7.00 -7.54
CA ILE A 270 -14.23 -7.50 -7.20
C ILE A 270 -14.97 -7.76 -8.51
N LEU A 271 -15.31 -9.01 -8.77
CA LEU A 271 -16.02 -9.45 -9.96
C LEU A 271 -17.53 -9.21 -9.80
N PRO A 272 -18.30 -9.12 -10.91
CA PRO A 272 -19.76 -9.16 -10.85
C PRO A 272 -20.28 -10.42 -10.16
N GLU A 273 -21.60 -10.42 -9.82
CA GLU A 273 -22.30 -11.59 -9.27
C GLU A 273 -22.20 -12.82 -10.19
#